data_41112fbfd9930c3c65bb31d4af826103
#
_entry.id   41112fbfd9930c3c65bb31d4af826103
#
_cell.length_a   1.000
_cell.length_b   1.000
_cell.length_c   1.000
_cell.angle_alpha   90.00
_cell.angle_beta   90.00
_cell.angle_gamma   90.00
#
_symmetry.space_group_name_H-M   'P 1'
#
loop_
_entity.id
_entity.type
_entity.pdbx_description
1 polymer ?
#
loop_
_entity_poly.entity_id
_entity_poly.type
_entity_poly.pdbx_seq_one_letter_code
_entity_poly.pdbx_strand_id
1 'polypeptide(L)'
;MARHFHGLDKHMLDQKAFGCFRHRNLAPASPYLRGFSDDVLVPVSRWTEGRQPEVDSCPGLKTLIASDQVGPCLLEDAQHRALYVFNHFEYDSTTLKDEYDRDAASGKPINVPVNYYPDDDPTQVPTNRWRSHAHLLYGNWINEIYQTTWYDISRIGEG
;
A
#
# COMPACT_ATOMS: atom_id res chain seq x y z
N MET A 1 12.46 2.51 -6.70
CA MET A 1 12.25 3.89 -7.22
C MET A 1 12.41 4.93 -6.12
N ALA A 2 11.72 4.88 -4.98
CA ALA A 2 11.86 5.88 -3.89
C ALA A 2 13.33 6.06 -3.42
N ARG A 3 14.11 4.97 -3.29
CA ARG A 3 15.55 5.05 -3.02
C ARG A 3 16.33 5.77 -4.13
N HIS A 4 15.99 5.53 -5.38
CA HIS A 4 16.70 6.10 -6.53
C HIS A 4 16.53 7.62 -6.62
N PHE A 5 15.31 8.11 -6.45
CA PHE A 5 14.99 9.53 -6.61
C PHE A 5 15.20 10.34 -5.32
N HIS A 6 15.02 9.72 -4.16
CA HIS A 6 14.96 10.43 -2.88
C HIS A 6 15.95 9.92 -1.83
N GLY A 7 16.73 8.88 -2.15
CA GLY A 7 17.68 8.32 -1.18
C GLY A 7 17.02 7.58 -0.01
N LEU A 8 15.71 7.32 -0.06
CA LEU A 8 15.01 6.62 1.01
C LEU A 8 15.53 5.20 1.19
N ASP A 9 16.10 4.93 2.34
CA ASP A 9 16.61 3.60 2.67
C ASP A 9 15.50 2.67 3.21
N LYS A 10 15.82 1.37 3.18
CA LYS A 10 15.00 0.32 3.79
C LYS A 10 15.68 -0.12 5.08
N HIS A 11 14.92 -0.10 6.16
CA HIS A 11 15.36 -0.55 7.47
C HIS A 11 14.78 -1.93 7.77
N MET A 12 15.61 -2.86 8.25
CA MET A 12 15.15 -4.19 8.65
C MET A 12 14.27 -4.09 9.89
N LEU A 13 13.20 -4.87 9.90
CA LEU A 13 12.35 -5.07 11.07
C LEU A 13 12.83 -6.27 11.87
N ASP A 14 12.71 -6.21 13.19
CA ASP A 14 13.00 -7.34 14.09
C ASP A 14 12.00 -8.49 13.90
N GLN A 15 10.79 -8.16 13.49
CA GLN A 15 9.73 -9.11 13.16
C GLN A 15 9.05 -8.71 11.85
N LYS A 16 8.56 -9.69 11.09
CA LYS A 16 7.79 -9.47 9.88
C LYS A 16 6.53 -8.66 10.21
N ALA A 17 6.33 -7.53 9.55
CA ALA A 17 5.03 -6.87 9.55
C ALA A 17 4.11 -7.70 8.66
N PHE A 18 3.16 -8.43 9.29
CA PHE A 18 2.36 -9.43 8.61
C PHE A 18 0.92 -9.42 9.09
N GLY A 19 0.00 -9.06 8.19
CA GLY A 19 -1.42 -8.95 8.50
C GLY A 19 -2.11 -7.75 7.87
N CYS A 20 -3.26 -7.35 8.42
CA CYS A 20 -4.03 -6.19 8.00
C CYS A 20 -3.92 -5.07 9.03
N PHE A 21 -3.35 -3.94 8.64
CA PHE A 21 -3.09 -2.82 9.54
C PHE A 21 -3.98 -1.63 9.22
N ARG A 22 -4.40 -0.90 10.25
CA ARG A 22 -5.10 0.37 10.09
C ARG A 22 -4.15 1.45 9.66
N HIS A 23 -4.59 2.23 8.67
CA HIS A 23 -3.89 3.38 8.14
C HIS A 23 -4.83 4.57 8.14
N ARG A 24 -4.28 5.76 8.35
CA ARG A 24 -5.02 7.03 8.30
C ARG A 24 -4.88 7.66 6.92
N ASN A 25 -5.98 8.21 6.41
CA ASN A 25 -5.99 9.11 5.28
C ASN A 25 -5.49 10.49 5.73
N LEU A 26 -4.28 10.85 5.34
CA LEU A 26 -3.62 12.12 5.70
C LEU A 26 -3.85 13.23 4.67
N ALA A 27 -4.47 12.89 3.54
CA ALA A 27 -4.67 13.81 2.44
C ALA A 27 -6.05 13.64 1.77
N PRO A 28 -7.17 13.88 2.49
CA PRO A 28 -8.52 13.61 1.98
C PRO A 28 -8.88 14.45 0.74
N ALA A 29 -8.18 15.56 0.49
CA ALA A 29 -8.34 16.36 -0.72
C ALA A 29 -7.52 15.87 -1.91
N SER A 30 -6.69 14.81 -1.75
CA SER A 30 -5.91 14.25 -2.86
C SER A 30 -6.83 13.61 -3.91
N PRO A 31 -6.60 13.85 -5.22
CA PRO A 31 -7.37 13.21 -6.27
C PRO A 31 -7.27 11.68 -6.24
N TYR A 32 -6.17 11.14 -5.74
CA TYR A 32 -5.95 9.69 -5.61
C TYR A 32 -6.81 9.05 -4.51
N LEU A 33 -7.26 9.83 -3.52
CA LEU A 33 -8.02 9.36 -2.36
C LEU A 33 -9.51 9.73 -2.39
N ARG A 34 -10.03 10.12 -3.54
CA ARG A 34 -11.47 10.38 -3.69
C ARG A 34 -12.30 9.17 -3.25
N GLY A 35 -13.26 9.38 -2.34
CA GLY A 35 -14.13 8.33 -1.82
C GLY A 35 -13.52 7.45 -0.72
N PHE A 36 -12.26 7.69 -0.35
CA PHE A 36 -11.64 6.98 0.77
C PHE A 36 -12.25 7.40 2.10
N SER A 37 -12.36 6.44 3.01
CA SER A 37 -12.64 6.71 4.42
C SER A 37 -11.45 7.40 5.09
N ASP A 38 -11.68 7.98 6.28
CA ASP A 38 -10.61 8.60 7.09
C ASP A 38 -9.60 7.54 7.58
N ASP A 39 -10.06 6.31 7.78
CA ASP A 39 -9.20 5.17 8.05
C ASP A 39 -9.44 4.03 7.05
N VAL A 40 -8.37 3.32 6.72
CA VAL A 40 -8.35 2.21 5.77
C VAL A 40 -7.60 1.04 6.36
N LEU A 41 -8.09 -0.17 6.14
CA LEU A 41 -7.36 -1.39 6.44
C LEU A 41 -6.58 -1.82 5.20
N VAL A 42 -5.26 -2.06 5.34
CA VAL A 42 -4.39 -2.45 4.22
C VAL A 42 -3.55 -3.66 4.59
N PRO A 43 -3.47 -4.69 3.73
CA PRO A 43 -2.57 -5.83 3.91
C PRO A 43 -1.11 -5.42 3.87
N VAL A 44 -0.31 -6.03 4.73
CA VAL A 44 1.13 -5.81 4.83
C VAL A 44 1.83 -7.16 4.97
N SER A 45 2.89 -7.37 4.21
CA SER A 45 3.77 -8.55 4.29
C SER A 45 5.20 -8.14 3.96
N ARG A 46 5.98 -7.72 4.95
CA ARG A 46 7.34 -7.23 4.71
C ARG A 46 8.26 -7.36 5.90
N TRP A 47 9.56 -7.51 5.62
CA TRP A 47 10.66 -7.53 6.56
C TRP A 47 11.41 -6.19 6.66
N THR A 48 11.01 -5.19 5.87
CA THR A 48 11.66 -3.89 5.85
C THR A 48 10.64 -2.77 5.91
N GLU A 49 11.06 -1.62 6.40
CA GLU A 49 10.24 -0.40 6.43
C GLU A 49 10.99 0.80 5.85
N GLY A 50 10.23 1.79 5.37
CA GLY A 50 10.67 3.16 5.24
C GLY A 50 10.20 3.94 6.47
N ARG A 51 11.00 4.87 6.97
CA ARG A 51 10.69 5.64 8.17
C ARG A 51 10.03 6.97 7.83
N GLN A 52 8.94 7.30 8.53
CA GLN A 52 8.21 8.54 8.29
C GLN A 52 9.10 9.80 8.41
N PRO A 53 9.99 9.95 9.41
CA PRO A 53 10.87 11.12 9.48
C PRO A 53 11.80 11.28 8.28
N GLU A 54 12.23 10.18 7.66
CA GLU A 54 13.03 10.21 6.43
C GLU A 54 12.19 10.68 5.24
N VAL A 55 10.95 10.19 5.12
CA VAL A 55 10.00 10.65 4.11
C VAL A 55 9.71 12.14 4.26
N ASP A 56 9.46 12.61 5.49
CA ASP A 56 9.14 14.00 5.80
C ASP A 56 10.34 14.94 5.51
N SER A 57 11.56 14.41 5.53
CA SER A 57 12.77 15.15 5.17
C SER A 57 13.02 15.27 3.66
N CYS A 58 12.26 14.53 2.83
CA CYS A 58 12.42 14.53 1.39
C CYS A 58 11.55 15.60 0.73
N PRO A 59 12.13 16.69 0.18
CA PRO A 59 11.36 17.68 -0.57
C PRO A 59 10.62 17.04 -1.75
N GLY A 60 9.34 17.36 -1.90
CA GLY A 60 8.51 16.87 -3.00
C GLY A 60 7.81 15.54 -2.77
N LEU A 61 8.12 14.84 -1.68
CA LEU A 61 7.31 13.70 -1.23
C LEU A 61 6.19 14.15 -0.29
N LYS A 62 5.01 13.61 -0.52
CA LYS A 62 3.84 13.83 0.33
C LYS A 62 3.27 12.48 0.75
N THR A 63 3.17 12.25 2.06
CA THR A 63 2.49 11.07 2.59
C THR A 63 0.98 11.25 2.45
N LEU A 64 0.34 10.34 1.74
CA LEU A 64 -1.10 10.32 1.55
C LEU A 64 -1.79 9.40 2.57
N ILE A 65 -1.20 8.24 2.82
CA ILE A 65 -1.71 7.21 3.74
C ILE A 65 -0.55 6.68 4.58
N ALA A 66 -0.72 6.62 5.88
CA ALA A 66 0.26 6.05 6.81
C ALA A 66 -0.42 5.36 8.00
N SER A 67 0.32 4.46 8.65
CA SER A 67 -0.07 3.76 9.87
C SER A 67 0.88 4.11 11.01
N ASP A 68 0.32 4.26 12.21
CA ASP A 68 1.12 4.44 13.43
C ASP A 68 1.89 3.16 13.80
N GLN A 69 1.45 1.98 13.31
CA GLN A 69 2.05 0.68 13.59
C GLN A 69 3.10 0.25 12.57
N VAL A 70 2.87 0.57 11.28
CA VAL A 70 3.70 0.07 10.17
C VAL A 70 4.19 1.18 9.24
N GLY A 71 4.08 2.44 9.66
CA GLY A 71 4.65 3.59 8.95
C GLY A 71 3.97 3.94 7.62
N PRO A 72 4.71 4.58 6.69
CA PRO A 72 4.18 5.07 5.42
C PRO A 72 3.65 3.93 4.55
N CYS A 73 2.52 4.19 3.88
CA CYS A 73 1.85 3.24 2.98
C CYS A 73 1.80 3.74 1.55
N LEU A 74 1.30 4.96 1.35
CA LEU A 74 1.15 5.58 0.04
C LEU A 74 1.75 6.97 0.05
N LEU A 75 2.69 7.22 -0.86
CA LEU A 75 3.33 8.51 -1.06
C LEU A 75 3.06 9.03 -2.46
N GLU A 76 2.88 10.34 -2.57
CA GLU A 76 2.84 11.08 -3.83
C GLU A 76 4.18 11.77 -4.07
N ASP A 77 4.69 11.62 -5.28
CA ASP A 77 5.84 12.36 -5.82
C ASP A 77 5.37 13.14 -7.04
N ALA A 78 4.97 14.38 -6.83
CA ALA A 78 4.45 15.23 -7.89
C ALA A 78 5.53 15.58 -8.92
N GLN A 79 6.81 15.69 -8.52
CA GLN A 79 7.92 16.01 -9.40
C GLN A 79 8.15 14.92 -10.44
N HIS A 80 8.09 13.65 -10.04
CA HIS A 80 8.30 12.50 -10.94
C HIS A 80 6.99 11.88 -11.44
N ARG A 81 5.83 12.49 -11.10
CA ARG A 81 4.49 11.98 -11.44
C ARG A 81 4.32 10.52 -11.03
N ALA A 82 4.74 10.18 -9.81
CA ALA A 82 4.76 8.82 -9.30
C ALA A 82 3.99 8.68 -7.99
N LEU A 83 3.40 7.50 -7.81
CA LEU A 83 2.90 7.02 -6.53
C LEU A 83 3.80 5.87 -6.04
N TYR A 84 4.26 5.95 -4.80
CA TYR A 84 4.97 4.86 -4.15
C TYR A 84 4.02 4.15 -3.20
N VAL A 85 3.71 2.89 -3.50
CA VAL A 85 2.84 2.04 -2.69
C VAL A 85 3.71 1.02 -1.95
N PHE A 86 3.74 1.07 -0.63
CA PHE A 86 4.60 0.22 0.20
C PHE A 86 3.88 -0.99 0.78
N ASN A 87 2.55 -0.97 0.79
CA ASN A 87 1.70 -2.03 1.28
C ASN A 87 0.77 -2.53 0.15
N HIS A 88 0.02 -3.60 0.38
CA HIS A 88 -0.56 -4.42 -0.69
C HIS A 88 -2.06 -4.22 -0.84
N PHE A 89 -2.48 -3.17 -1.54
CA PHE A 89 -3.89 -3.01 -1.93
C PHE A 89 -4.36 -4.07 -2.93
N GLU A 90 -3.42 -4.61 -3.73
CA GLU A 90 -3.67 -5.59 -4.80
C GLU A 90 -3.92 -7.02 -4.30
N TYR A 91 -3.70 -7.31 -3.03
CA TYR A 91 -3.83 -8.66 -2.49
C TYR A 91 -5.26 -9.18 -2.59
N ASP A 92 -5.40 -10.42 -3.05
CA ASP A 92 -6.64 -11.17 -2.95
C ASP A 92 -6.94 -11.58 -1.50
N SER A 93 -8.18 -12.04 -1.28
CA SER A 93 -8.64 -12.41 0.06
C SER A 93 -7.78 -13.49 0.71
N THR A 94 -7.17 -14.40 -0.06
CA THR A 94 -6.37 -15.53 0.44
C THR A 94 -4.87 -15.32 0.41
N THR A 95 -4.36 -14.22 -0.16
CA THR A 95 -2.91 -14.05 -0.41
C THR A 95 -2.08 -14.16 0.87
N LEU A 96 -2.48 -13.50 1.97
CA LEU A 96 -1.76 -13.62 3.25
C LEU A 96 -1.89 -15.02 3.86
N LYS A 97 -3.01 -15.71 3.66
CA LYS A 97 -3.21 -17.10 4.06
C LYS A 97 -2.23 -18.02 3.34
N ASP A 98 -2.13 -17.89 2.01
CA ASP A 98 -1.25 -18.71 1.18
C ASP A 98 0.23 -18.49 1.57
N GLU A 99 0.61 -17.25 1.89
CA GLU A 99 1.94 -16.95 2.45
C GLU A 99 2.16 -17.61 3.81
N TYR A 100 1.19 -17.51 4.72
CA TYR A 100 1.25 -18.11 6.05
C TYR A 100 1.38 -19.63 5.98
N ASP A 101 0.51 -20.29 5.23
CA ASP A 101 0.48 -21.74 5.07
C ASP A 101 1.79 -22.26 4.47
N ARG A 102 2.30 -21.59 3.43
CA ARG A 102 3.60 -21.92 2.80
C ARG A 102 4.77 -21.83 3.79
N ASP A 103 4.84 -20.73 4.54
CA ASP A 103 5.96 -20.48 5.43
C ASP A 103 5.89 -21.39 6.68
N ALA A 104 4.71 -21.63 7.21
CA ALA A 104 4.46 -22.61 8.29
C ALA A 104 4.82 -24.04 7.87
N ALA A 105 4.39 -24.47 6.67
CA ALA A 105 4.73 -25.78 6.14
C ALA A 105 6.23 -25.97 5.90
N SER A 106 6.98 -24.90 5.64
CA SER A 106 8.44 -24.93 5.48
C SER A 106 9.21 -24.90 6.80
N GLY A 107 8.52 -24.91 7.96
CA GLY A 107 9.13 -24.85 9.29
C GLY A 107 9.74 -23.50 9.65
N LYS A 108 9.43 -22.42 8.92
CA LYS A 108 9.88 -21.08 9.24
C LYS A 108 9.09 -20.53 10.44
N PRO A 109 9.75 -19.80 11.34
CA PRO A 109 9.04 -19.09 12.39
C PRO A 109 8.20 -17.97 11.76
N ILE A 110 6.89 -18.15 11.70
CA ILE A 110 5.94 -17.17 11.22
C ILE A 110 4.76 -17.06 12.17
N ASN A 111 4.36 -15.83 12.47
CA ASN A 111 3.16 -15.57 13.24
C ASN A 111 1.92 -15.57 12.33
N VAL A 112 0.77 -15.88 12.93
CA VAL A 112 -0.53 -15.70 12.25
C VAL A 112 -0.65 -14.23 11.83
N PRO A 113 -1.11 -13.94 10.59
CA PRO A 113 -1.28 -12.56 10.15
C PRO A 113 -2.34 -11.84 10.99
N VAL A 114 -1.95 -10.74 11.63
CA VAL A 114 -2.80 -10.01 12.59
C VAL A 114 -3.98 -9.32 11.90
N ASN A 115 -5.13 -9.27 12.57
CA ASN A 115 -6.37 -8.63 12.09
C ASN A 115 -6.85 -9.12 10.71
N TYR A 116 -6.46 -10.29 10.29
CA TYR A 116 -6.75 -10.83 8.97
C TYR A 116 -7.86 -11.88 9.00
N TYR A 117 -7.78 -12.83 9.91
CA TYR A 117 -8.84 -13.79 10.14
C TYR A 117 -9.90 -13.26 11.10
N PRO A 118 -11.16 -13.72 11.02
CA PRO A 118 -12.11 -13.52 12.11
C PRO A 118 -11.52 -14.05 13.42
N ASP A 119 -11.60 -13.24 14.49
CA ASP A 119 -11.06 -13.56 15.81
C ASP A 119 -9.59 -14.02 15.84
N ASP A 120 -8.80 -13.63 14.82
CA ASP A 120 -7.42 -14.07 14.58
C ASP A 120 -7.24 -15.60 14.51
N ASP A 121 -8.32 -16.33 14.21
CA ASP A 121 -8.32 -17.80 14.08
C ASP A 121 -7.99 -18.23 12.64
N PRO A 122 -6.80 -18.83 12.40
CA PRO A 122 -6.36 -19.23 11.06
C PRO A 122 -7.14 -20.39 10.45
N THR A 123 -8.04 -21.03 11.21
CA THR A 123 -8.94 -22.07 10.70
C THR A 123 -10.16 -21.48 9.99
N GLN A 124 -10.44 -20.18 10.20
CA GLN A 124 -11.56 -19.50 9.57
C GLN A 124 -11.20 -18.92 8.20
N VAL A 125 -12.23 -18.65 7.39
CA VAL A 125 -12.05 -18.00 6.09
C VAL A 125 -11.74 -16.52 6.29
N PRO A 126 -10.64 -16.00 5.71
CA PRO A 126 -10.27 -14.60 5.87
C PRO A 126 -11.28 -13.65 5.21
N THR A 127 -11.48 -12.50 5.84
CA THR A 127 -12.40 -11.47 5.35
C THR A 127 -11.66 -10.34 4.67
N ASN A 128 -11.91 -10.13 3.38
CA ASN A 128 -11.35 -9.00 2.65
C ASN A 128 -12.07 -7.69 3.03
N ARG A 129 -11.35 -6.78 3.69
CA ARG A 129 -11.85 -5.47 4.15
C ARG A 129 -11.17 -4.30 3.44
N TRP A 130 -10.31 -4.55 2.43
CA TRP A 130 -9.57 -3.52 1.69
C TRP A 130 -9.96 -3.40 0.21
N ARG A 131 -10.76 -4.33 -0.33
CA ARG A 131 -11.10 -4.40 -1.77
C ARG A 131 -11.72 -3.12 -2.31
N SER A 132 -12.64 -2.50 -1.56
CA SER A 132 -13.27 -1.24 -1.98
C SER A 132 -12.26 -0.11 -2.11
N HIS A 133 -11.33 0.02 -1.15
CA HIS A 133 -10.27 1.02 -1.20
C HIS A 133 -9.24 0.73 -2.30
N ALA A 134 -8.95 -0.54 -2.58
CA ALA A 134 -8.14 -0.93 -3.72
C ALA A 134 -8.76 -0.47 -5.05
N HIS A 135 -10.05 -0.74 -5.26
CA HIS A 135 -10.75 -0.27 -6.45
C HIS A 135 -10.75 1.26 -6.57
N LEU A 136 -10.97 1.96 -5.46
CA LEU A 136 -10.91 3.43 -5.45
C LEU A 136 -9.51 3.93 -5.79
N LEU A 137 -8.46 3.37 -5.19
CA LEU A 137 -7.08 3.80 -5.43
C LEU A 137 -6.72 3.67 -6.91
N TYR A 138 -6.89 2.48 -7.47
CA TYR A 138 -6.52 2.21 -8.86
C TYR A 138 -7.43 2.97 -9.85
N GLY A 139 -8.73 3.06 -9.58
CA GLY A 139 -9.66 3.83 -10.39
C GLY A 139 -9.35 5.33 -10.38
N ASN A 140 -9.05 5.90 -9.21
CA ASN A 140 -8.66 7.30 -9.09
C ASN A 140 -7.31 7.58 -9.77
N TRP A 141 -6.33 6.67 -9.62
CA TRP A 141 -5.03 6.80 -10.26
C TRP A 141 -5.14 6.77 -11.79
N ILE A 142 -5.90 5.82 -12.35
CA ILE A 142 -6.16 5.76 -13.79
C ILE A 142 -6.86 7.03 -14.28
N ASN A 143 -7.89 7.49 -13.54
CA ASN A 143 -8.59 8.72 -13.88
C ASN A 143 -7.66 9.94 -13.85
N GLU A 144 -6.78 10.06 -12.85
CA GLU A 144 -5.82 11.17 -12.75
C GLU A 144 -4.84 11.16 -13.91
N ILE A 145 -4.31 9.99 -14.29
CA ILE A 145 -3.45 9.85 -15.49
C ILE A 145 -4.22 10.30 -16.73
N TYR A 146 -5.46 9.84 -16.91
CA TYR A 146 -6.29 10.19 -18.06
C TYR A 146 -6.54 11.71 -18.14
N GLN A 147 -6.85 12.36 -17.01
CA GLN A 147 -7.15 13.78 -16.97
C GLN A 147 -5.92 14.67 -17.12
N THR A 148 -4.75 14.22 -16.73
CA THR A 148 -3.52 15.03 -16.68
C THR A 148 -2.52 14.71 -17.79
N THR A 149 -2.73 13.65 -18.58
CA THR A 149 -1.86 13.30 -19.69
C THR A 149 -2.48 13.84 -20.98
N TRP A 150 -1.76 14.76 -21.64
CA TRP A 150 -2.17 15.23 -22.94
C TRP A 150 -2.04 14.09 -23.98
N TYR A 151 -3.09 13.90 -24.75
CA TYR A 151 -3.14 12.89 -25.81
C TYR A 151 -3.84 13.47 -27.06
N ASP A 152 -3.20 13.36 -28.21
CA ASP A 152 -3.78 13.75 -29.48
C ASP A 152 -4.57 12.58 -30.10
N ILE A 153 -5.88 12.66 -30.01
CA ILE A 153 -6.81 11.64 -30.48
C ILE A 153 -6.65 11.40 -32.01
N SER A 154 -6.23 12.42 -32.77
CA SER A 154 -6.03 12.29 -34.23
C SER A 154 -4.90 11.33 -34.59
N ARG A 155 -4.01 11.05 -33.64
CA ARG A 155 -2.86 10.15 -33.82
C ARG A 155 -3.11 8.70 -33.38
N ILE A 156 -4.35 8.32 -33.08
CA ILE A 156 -4.70 6.92 -32.76
C ILE A 156 -4.42 6.05 -34.02
N GLY A 157 -3.57 5.04 -33.87
CA GLY A 157 -3.20 4.11 -34.91
C GLY A 157 -1.98 4.50 -35.75
N GLU A 158 -1.29 5.61 -35.44
CA GLU A 158 0.02 5.98 -35.97
C GLU A 158 1.14 5.40 -35.07
N GLY A 159 1.25 4.07 -34.96
CA GLY A 159 2.27 3.39 -34.17
C GLY A 159 2.91 2.24 -34.93
#